data_83bc962ff41ef4cc5bbb7e116b06b7f2
#
_entry.id   83bc962ff41ef4cc5bbb7e116b06b7f2
#
_cell.length_a   1.000
_cell.length_b   1.000
_cell.length_c   1.000
_cell.angle_alpha   90.00
_cell.angle_beta   90.00
_cell.angle_gamma   90.00
#
_symmetry.space_group_name_H-M   'P 1'
#
loop_
_entity.id
_entity.type
_entity.pdbx_description
1 polymer ?
#
loop_
_entity_poly.entity_id
_entity_poly.type
_entity_poly.pdbx_seq_one_letter_code
_entity_poly.pdbx_strand_id
1 'polypeptide(L)'
;MTVRKQFSRALYDAYDAPAKDKLVTYLESVGHEIKNTEENYFVDVVSTKKDYTYFNEAEVKVAWSGDWPTHWEDIRIPARKGRLLEKYEGENGVLNFYIFRKDLKQAWRIKDTSLTEDRLREAFGRNIMKGEQFYHIPYTEAELIIMGEAA
;
A
#
# COMPACT_ATOMS: atom_id res chain seq x y z
N MET A 1 9.90 12.82 15.39
CA MET A 1 8.47 12.43 15.46
C MET A 1 7.84 12.62 14.09
N THR A 2 7.15 11.60 13.61
CA THR A 2 6.52 11.65 12.28
C THR A 2 5.15 12.31 12.36
N VAL A 3 4.93 13.35 11.57
CA VAL A 3 3.61 13.97 11.41
C VAL A 3 2.75 13.04 10.57
N ARG A 4 1.54 12.77 11.03
CA ARG A 4 0.62 11.91 10.28
C ARG A 4 -0.83 12.37 10.44
N LYS A 5 -1.64 12.02 9.44
CA LYS A 5 -3.07 12.23 9.47
C LYS A 5 -3.71 11.40 10.58
N GLN A 6 -4.66 11.98 11.28
CA GLN A 6 -5.39 11.30 12.36
C GLN A 6 -6.27 10.18 11.78
N PHE A 7 -6.35 9.06 12.49
CA PHE A 7 -7.19 7.94 12.08
C PHE A 7 -8.67 8.34 12.03
N SER A 8 -9.35 7.92 10.98
CA SER A 8 -10.79 8.13 10.80
C SER A 8 -11.46 6.78 10.52
N ARG A 9 -12.35 6.35 11.41
CA ARG A 9 -13.11 5.10 11.25
C ARG A 9 -13.97 5.13 9.99
N ALA A 10 -14.59 6.26 9.70
CA ALA A 10 -15.44 6.40 8.52
C ALA A 10 -14.65 6.20 7.23
N LEU A 11 -13.46 6.79 7.14
CA LEU A 11 -12.60 6.63 5.95
C LEU A 11 -12.05 5.21 5.86
N TYR A 12 -11.69 4.60 6.98
CA TYR A 12 -11.24 3.21 7.01
C TYR A 12 -12.31 2.29 6.45
N ASP A 13 -13.55 2.39 6.95
CA ASP A 13 -14.65 1.54 6.51
C ASP A 13 -15.02 1.78 5.04
N ALA A 14 -14.90 3.03 4.57
CA ALA A 14 -15.26 3.37 3.20
C ALA A 14 -14.21 2.92 2.17
N TYR A 15 -12.93 2.94 2.53
CA TYR A 15 -11.83 2.73 1.58
C TYR A 15 -10.88 1.60 1.96
N ASP A 16 -10.34 1.60 3.18
CA ASP A 16 -9.28 0.68 3.56
C ASP A 16 -9.78 -0.76 3.73
N ALA A 17 -10.93 -0.94 4.38
CA ALA A 17 -11.48 -2.27 4.58
C ALA A 17 -11.88 -2.94 3.25
N PRO A 18 -12.57 -2.26 2.31
CA PRO A 18 -12.83 -2.83 1.00
C PRO A 18 -11.57 -3.14 0.19
N ALA A 19 -10.53 -2.28 0.28
CA ALA A 19 -9.27 -2.52 -0.40
C ALA A 19 -8.57 -3.77 0.16
N LYS A 20 -8.59 -3.95 1.46
CA LYS A 20 -8.05 -5.13 2.12
C LYS A 20 -8.75 -6.40 1.64
N ASP A 21 -10.08 -6.38 1.56
CA ASP A 21 -10.85 -7.52 1.05
C ASP A 21 -10.51 -7.83 -0.40
N LYS A 22 -10.36 -6.79 -1.22
CA LYS A 22 -9.98 -6.93 -2.62
C LYS A 22 -8.58 -7.53 -2.76
N LEU A 23 -7.66 -7.08 -1.91
CA LEU A 23 -6.29 -7.61 -1.90
C LEU A 23 -6.28 -9.10 -1.53
N VAL A 24 -7.05 -9.50 -0.54
CA VAL A 24 -7.18 -10.91 -0.16
C VAL A 24 -7.64 -11.75 -1.36
N THR A 25 -8.69 -11.32 -2.03
CA THR A 25 -9.21 -12.02 -3.21
C THR A 25 -8.16 -12.13 -4.31
N TYR A 26 -7.44 -11.05 -4.58
CA TYR A 26 -6.37 -11.04 -5.57
C TYR A 26 -5.25 -12.02 -5.20
N LEU A 27 -4.76 -11.96 -3.96
CA LEU A 27 -3.67 -12.83 -3.50
C LEU A 27 -4.05 -14.30 -3.61
N GLU A 28 -5.26 -14.65 -3.20
CA GLU A 28 -5.77 -16.01 -3.35
C GLU A 28 -5.82 -16.43 -4.82
N SER A 29 -6.23 -15.52 -5.70
CA SER A 29 -6.33 -15.80 -7.13
C SER A 29 -4.97 -16.11 -7.78
N VAL A 30 -3.88 -15.59 -7.21
CA VAL A 30 -2.52 -15.84 -7.72
C VAL A 30 -1.74 -16.85 -6.86
N GLY A 31 -2.44 -17.61 -6.04
CA GLY A 31 -1.88 -18.77 -5.35
C GLY A 31 -1.39 -18.54 -3.92
N HIS A 32 -1.69 -17.40 -3.30
CA HIS A 32 -1.34 -17.17 -1.91
C HIS A 32 -2.32 -17.85 -0.96
N GLU A 33 -1.82 -18.35 0.16
CA GLU A 33 -2.61 -18.75 1.30
C GLU A 33 -2.63 -17.61 2.30
N ILE A 34 -3.82 -17.19 2.73
CA ILE A 34 -3.98 -16.07 3.66
C ILE A 34 -3.79 -16.55 5.09
N LYS A 35 -2.90 -15.91 5.82
CA LYS A 35 -2.53 -16.29 7.19
C LYS A 35 -3.06 -15.36 8.26
N ASN A 36 -3.18 -14.07 7.98
CA ASN A 36 -3.67 -13.11 8.95
C ASN A 36 -4.25 -11.89 8.23
N THR A 37 -5.43 -11.47 8.68
CA THR A 37 -6.10 -10.26 8.18
C THR A 37 -6.66 -9.42 9.34
N GLU A 38 -6.19 -9.64 10.56
CA GLU A 38 -6.68 -8.93 11.73
C GLU A 38 -6.45 -7.43 11.62
N GLU A 39 -7.47 -6.64 11.94
CA GLU A 39 -7.46 -5.18 11.82
C GLU A 39 -6.34 -4.52 12.60
N ASN A 40 -6.04 -5.04 13.79
CA ASN A 40 -5.03 -4.46 14.67
C ASN A 40 -3.65 -5.09 14.51
N TYR A 41 -3.46 -5.90 13.49
CA TYR A 41 -2.15 -6.48 13.22
C TYR A 41 -1.23 -5.43 12.57
N PHE A 42 0.07 -5.71 12.54
CA PHE A 42 1.07 -4.72 12.07
C PHE A 42 0.97 -4.41 10.57
N VAL A 43 0.49 -5.37 9.78
CA VAL A 43 0.21 -5.17 8.36
C VAL A 43 -1.21 -5.64 8.06
N ASP A 44 -1.75 -5.17 6.93
CA ASP A 44 -3.13 -5.48 6.57
C ASP A 44 -3.37 -6.95 6.27
N VAL A 45 -2.46 -7.58 5.51
CA VAL A 45 -2.61 -8.98 5.12
C VAL A 45 -1.26 -9.69 5.19
N VAL A 46 -1.23 -10.83 5.87
CA VAL A 46 -0.10 -11.74 5.82
C VAL A 46 -0.49 -12.96 4.99
N SER A 47 0.32 -13.30 4.02
CA SER A 47 0.08 -14.45 3.14
C SER A 47 1.34 -15.24 2.89
N THR A 48 1.19 -16.49 2.45
CA THR A 48 2.32 -17.32 2.08
C THR A 48 2.13 -17.88 0.68
N LYS A 49 3.23 -17.99 -0.04
CA LYS A 49 3.25 -18.67 -1.34
C LYS A 49 4.62 -19.31 -1.51
N LYS A 50 4.63 -20.61 -1.76
CA LYS A 50 5.89 -21.38 -1.77
C LYS A 50 6.60 -21.21 -0.42
N ASP A 51 7.89 -20.87 -0.42
CA ASP A 51 8.70 -20.74 0.79
C ASP A 51 8.75 -19.31 1.34
N TYR A 52 7.94 -18.39 0.78
CA TYR A 52 7.97 -16.98 1.17
C TYR A 52 6.76 -16.58 1.98
N THR A 53 7.00 -15.71 2.95
CA THR A 53 5.94 -15.02 3.68
C THR A 53 5.85 -13.59 3.17
N TYR A 54 4.64 -13.20 2.78
CA TYR A 54 4.37 -11.86 2.23
C TYR A 54 3.63 -11.03 3.25
N PHE A 55 4.17 -9.85 3.51
CA PHE A 55 3.55 -8.84 4.36
C PHE A 55 3.02 -7.76 3.42
N ASN A 56 1.72 -7.56 3.42
CA ASN A 56 1.06 -6.76 2.40
C ASN A 56 0.28 -5.63 3.06
N GLU A 57 0.55 -4.39 2.61
CA GLU A 57 -0.19 -3.20 3.03
C GLU A 57 -1.07 -2.74 1.89
N ALA A 58 -2.30 -2.35 2.21
CA ALA A 58 -3.26 -1.82 1.23
C ALA A 58 -3.65 -0.40 1.60
N GLU A 59 -3.63 0.49 0.61
CA GLU A 59 -4.04 1.87 0.79
C GLU A 59 -4.77 2.33 -0.47
N VAL A 60 -5.77 3.19 -0.33
CA VAL A 60 -6.53 3.72 -1.46
C VAL A 60 -6.11 5.16 -1.72
N LYS A 61 -5.71 5.45 -2.95
CA LYS A 61 -5.49 6.82 -3.41
C LYS A 61 -6.79 7.36 -3.99
N VAL A 62 -7.55 8.05 -3.17
CA VAL A 62 -8.90 8.52 -3.53
C VAL A 62 -8.89 9.46 -4.72
N ALA A 63 -7.81 10.20 -4.94
CA ALA A 63 -7.66 11.09 -6.08
C ALA A 63 -7.45 10.35 -7.42
N TRP A 64 -7.13 9.08 -7.36
CA TRP A 64 -6.90 8.26 -8.56
C TRP A 64 -8.21 7.55 -8.93
N SER A 65 -8.94 8.14 -9.87
CA SER A 65 -10.28 7.65 -10.23
C SER A 65 -10.42 7.12 -11.66
N GLY A 66 -9.40 7.29 -12.49
CA GLY A 66 -9.38 6.80 -13.86
C GLY A 66 -7.98 6.33 -14.22
N ASP A 67 -7.56 6.50 -15.45
CA ASP A 67 -6.18 6.18 -15.81
C ASP A 67 -5.21 7.01 -14.98
N TRP A 68 -4.06 6.42 -14.66
CA TRP A 68 -3.02 7.13 -13.92
C TRP A 68 -2.57 8.34 -14.74
N PRO A 69 -2.69 9.56 -14.19
CA PRO A 69 -2.27 10.75 -14.95
C PRO A 69 -0.76 10.72 -15.23
N THR A 70 -0.38 10.96 -16.47
CA THR A 70 1.03 10.91 -16.88
C THR A 70 1.91 11.94 -16.20
N HIS A 71 1.33 13.04 -15.72
CA HIS A 71 2.08 14.06 -14.99
C HIS A 71 2.28 13.73 -13.50
N TRP A 72 1.65 12.68 -13.00
CA TRP A 72 1.92 12.15 -11.67
C TRP A 72 3.14 11.22 -11.75
N GLU A 73 4.31 11.80 -11.64
CA GLU A 73 5.56 11.07 -11.80
C GLU A 73 5.82 10.09 -10.65
N ASP A 74 5.35 10.42 -9.44
CA ASP A 74 5.64 9.65 -8.24
C ASP A 74 4.38 9.11 -7.58
N ILE A 75 4.53 7.93 -6.98
CA ILE A 75 3.57 7.36 -6.05
C ILE A 75 4.05 7.72 -4.65
N ARG A 76 3.16 8.17 -3.78
CA ARG A 76 3.52 8.62 -2.42
C ARG A 76 3.10 7.59 -1.38
N ILE A 77 4.04 7.21 -0.51
CA ILE A 77 3.76 6.32 0.63
C ILE A 77 4.13 7.09 1.89
N PRO A 78 3.21 7.22 2.89
CA PRO A 78 3.51 7.99 4.09
C PRO A 78 4.76 7.50 4.82
N ALA A 79 5.56 8.44 5.31
CA ALA A 79 6.82 8.15 6.01
C ALA A 79 6.61 7.23 7.23
N ARG A 80 5.44 7.29 7.87
CA ARG A 80 5.13 6.42 9.01
C ARG A 80 5.17 4.93 8.66
N LYS A 81 5.04 4.58 7.39
CA LYS A 81 5.14 3.19 6.91
C LYS A 81 6.58 2.67 6.97
N GLY A 82 7.55 3.55 7.13
CA GLY A 82 8.96 3.17 7.26
C GLY A 82 9.24 2.25 8.45
N ARG A 83 8.38 2.28 9.48
CA ARG A 83 8.50 1.37 10.63
C ARG A 83 8.41 -0.12 10.22
N LEU A 84 7.73 -0.40 9.13
CA LEU A 84 7.55 -1.76 8.63
C LEU A 84 8.83 -2.29 7.97
N LEU A 85 9.65 -1.40 7.42
CA LEU A 85 10.90 -1.79 6.76
C LEU A 85 11.86 -2.48 7.73
N GLU A 86 11.95 -1.97 8.96
CA GLU A 86 12.82 -2.54 9.98
C GLU A 86 12.26 -3.86 10.53
N LYS A 87 10.92 -3.94 10.63
CA LYS A 87 10.27 -5.06 11.30
C LYS A 87 10.30 -6.35 10.47
N TYR A 88 10.20 -6.22 9.15
CA TYR A 88 10.07 -7.38 8.26
C TYR A 88 11.32 -7.66 7.45
N GLU A 89 12.46 -7.11 7.85
CA GLU A 89 13.75 -7.53 7.32
C GLU A 89 14.03 -8.95 7.80
N GLY A 90 14.25 -9.86 6.87
CA GLY A 90 14.55 -11.23 7.21
C GLY A 90 14.53 -12.15 6.01
N GLU A 91 15.00 -13.37 6.23
CA GLU A 91 15.01 -14.39 5.20
C GLU A 91 13.58 -14.78 4.83
N ASN A 92 13.33 -14.87 3.54
CA ASN A 92 12.05 -15.29 2.98
C ASN A 92 10.86 -14.37 3.29
N GLY A 93 11.12 -13.19 3.84
CA GLY A 93 10.09 -12.18 4.06
C GLY A 93 10.03 -11.20 2.89
N VAL A 94 8.82 -10.88 2.43
CA VAL A 94 8.60 -9.89 1.37
C VAL A 94 7.58 -8.88 1.87
N LEU A 95 7.92 -7.59 1.81
CA LEU A 95 7.02 -6.52 2.19
C LEU A 95 6.61 -5.76 0.93
N ASN A 96 5.32 -5.78 0.63
CA ASN A 96 4.75 -5.10 -0.53
C ASN A 96 3.69 -4.09 -0.10
N PHE A 97 3.66 -2.96 -0.81
CA PHE A 97 2.63 -1.94 -0.64
C PHE A 97 1.75 -1.92 -1.88
N TYR A 98 0.43 -1.97 -1.67
CA TYR A 98 -0.55 -1.89 -2.75
C TYR A 98 -1.31 -0.58 -2.62
N ILE A 99 -1.16 0.27 -3.61
CA ILE A 99 -1.84 1.57 -3.67
C ILE A 99 -2.96 1.45 -4.68
N PHE A 100 -4.19 1.40 -4.20
CA PHE A 100 -5.36 1.12 -5.03
C PHE A 100 -5.94 2.38 -5.68
N ARG A 101 -6.42 2.21 -6.90
CA ARG A 101 -7.31 3.17 -7.51
C ARG A 101 -8.63 3.19 -6.72
N LYS A 102 -9.32 4.32 -6.75
CA LYS A 102 -10.55 4.52 -5.96
C LYS A 102 -11.59 3.41 -6.17
N ASP A 103 -11.72 2.90 -7.41
CA ASP A 103 -12.68 1.84 -7.73
C ASP A 103 -12.18 0.43 -7.40
N LEU A 104 -10.96 0.29 -6.89
CA LEU A 104 -10.32 -0.96 -6.52
C LEU A 104 -10.04 -1.91 -7.69
N LYS A 105 -10.15 -1.44 -8.93
CA LYS A 105 -9.92 -2.27 -10.11
C LYS A 105 -8.45 -2.39 -10.49
N GLN A 106 -7.64 -1.47 -10.01
CA GLN A 106 -6.20 -1.46 -10.26
C GLN A 106 -5.46 -1.06 -9.00
N ALA A 107 -4.21 -1.51 -8.90
CA ALA A 107 -3.33 -1.08 -7.81
C ALA A 107 -1.88 -1.04 -8.30
N TRP A 108 -1.10 -0.11 -7.77
CA TRP A 108 0.35 -0.15 -7.89
C TRP A 108 0.91 -1.04 -6.80
N ARG A 109 1.72 -2.02 -7.18
CA ARG A 109 2.47 -2.83 -6.21
C ARG A 109 3.89 -2.28 -6.13
N ILE A 110 4.29 -1.92 -4.92
CA ILE A 110 5.59 -1.33 -4.66
C ILE A 110 6.32 -2.20 -3.65
N LYS A 111 7.55 -2.58 -3.97
CA LYS A 111 8.40 -3.36 -3.06
C LYS A 111 9.05 -2.45 -2.02
N ASP A 112 9.30 -3.00 -0.84
CA ASP A 112 9.97 -2.30 0.26
C ASP A 112 11.32 -1.71 -0.17
N THR A 113 12.03 -2.38 -1.06
CA THR A 113 13.34 -1.91 -1.54
C THR A 113 13.28 -0.57 -2.28
N SER A 114 12.10 -0.15 -2.71
CA SER A 114 11.89 1.16 -3.34
C SER A 114 11.73 2.29 -2.33
N LEU A 115 11.49 1.97 -1.05
CA LEU A 115 11.32 2.96 0.00
C LEU A 115 12.67 3.32 0.63
N THR A 116 13.39 4.23 0.01
CA THR A 116 14.72 4.65 0.47
C THR A 116 14.66 6.03 1.11
N GLU A 117 15.56 6.29 2.04
CA GLU A 117 15.58 7.51 2.83
C GLU A 117 15.74 8.77 1.97
N ASP A 118 16.50 8.68 0.89
CA ASP A 118 16.69 9.80 -0.05
C ASP A 118 15.41 10.18 -0.80
N ARG A 119 14.37 9.35 -0.75
CA ARG A 119 13.08 9.62 -1.38
C ARG A 119 12.07 10.25 -0.44
N LEU A 120 12.43 10.45 0.82
CA LEU A 120 11.57 11.14 1.79
C LEU A 120 11.54 12.64 1.51
N ARG A 121 10.35 13.17 1.28
CA ARG A 121 10.13 14.60 1.07
C ARG A 121 8.78 15.02 1.63
N GLU A 122 8.69 16.28 2.06
CA GLU A 122 7.44 16.88 2.44
C GLU A 122 6.52 16.98 1.23
N ALA A 123 5.24 16.75 1.43
CA ALA A 123 4.24 16.90 0.37
C ALA A 123 3.13 17.84 0.85
N PHE A 124 2.49 18.50 -0.10
CA PHE A 124 1.46 19.48 0.15
C PHE A 124 0.19 19.10 -0.59
N GLY A 125 -0.96 19.33 0.02
CA GLY A 125 -2.24 19.04 -0.58
C GLY A 125 -3.37 19.23 0.40
N ARG A 126 -4.60 19.17 -0.12
CA ARG A 126 -5.81 19.45 0.65
C ARG A 126 -5.96 18.54 1.86
N ASN A 127 -5.62 17.27 1.72
CA ASN A 127 -5.80 16.28 2.77
C ASN A 127 -4.47 15.85 3.41
N ILE A 128 -3.42 16.65 3.25
CA ILE A 128 -2.10 16.36 3.78
C ILE A 128 -1.81 17.37 4.89
N MET A 129 -1.43 16.87 6.06
CA MET A 129 -1.04 17.72 7.17
C MET A 129 0.28 18.43 6.87
N LYS A 130 0.38 19.69 7.31
CA LYS A 130 1.63 20.45 7.16
C LYS A 130 2.77 19.70 7.85
N GLY A 131 3.88 19.53 7.15
CA GLY A 131 5.06 18.83 7.66
C GLY A 131 5.02 17.32 7.48
N GLU A 132 3.95 16.76 6.94
CA GLU A 132 3.87 15.34 6.67
C GLU A 132 4.82 14.96 5.53
N GLN A 133 5.65 13.93 5.74
CA GLN A 133 6.59 13.44 4.74
C GLN A 133 6.10 12.16 4.11
N PHE A 134 6.52 11.95 2.87
CA PHE A 134 6.20 10.77 2.08
C PHE A 134 7.43 10.27 1.36
N TYR A 135 7.50 8.96 1.16
CA TYR A 135 8.40 8.40 0.16
C TYR A 135 7.81 8.69 -1.22
N HIS A 136 8.58 9.35 -2.06
CA HIS A 136 8.19 9.65 -3.45
C HIS A 136 8.85 8.63 -4.36
N ILE A 137 8.07 7.68 -4.87
CA ILE A 137 8.57 6.55 -5.63
C ILE A 137 8.13 6.71 -7.07
N PRO A 138 9.08 6.77 -8.04
CA PRO A 138 8.71 6.84 -9.45
C PRO A 138 7.76 5.70 -9.81
N TYR A 139 6.64 6.00 -10.46
CA TYR A 139 5.67 4.95 -10.79
C TYR A 139 6.29 3.90 -11.72
N THR A 140 7.34 4.25 -12.46
CA THR A 140 8.06 3.33 -13.34
C THR A 140 8.77 2.21 -12.58
N GLU A 141 8.98 2.35 -11.28
CA GLU A 141 9.53 1.29 -10.42
C GLU A 141 8.46 0.40 -9.80
N ALA A 142 7.20 0.78 -9.96
CA ALA A 142 6.08 0.00 -9.45
C ALA A 142 5.50 -0.88 -10.56
N GLU A 143 4.75 -1.88 -10.15
CA GLU A 143 4.05 -2.76 -11.08
C GLU A 143 2.55 -2.49 -11.00
N LEU A 144 1.94 -2.22 -12.16
CA LEU A 144 0.49 -2.02 -12.22
C LEU A 144 -0.20 -3.38 -12.24
N ILE A 145 -1.00 -3.63 -11.21
CA ILE A 145 -1.74 -4.89 -11.08
C ILE A 145 -3.20 -4.63 -11.42
N ILE A 146 -3.72 -5.40 -12.35
CA ILE A 146 -5.15 -5.38 -12.66
C ILE A 146 -5.84 -6.36 -11.72
N MET A 147 -6.70 -5.85 -10.89
CA MET A 147 -7.47 -6.67 -9.95
C MET A 147 -8.60 -7.35 -10.70
N GLY A 148 -8.74 -8.66 -10.54
CA GLY A 148 -9.83 -9.39 -11.15
C GLY A 148 -11.17 -8.92 -10.61
N GLU A 149 -12.23 -9.09 -11.42
CA GLU A 149 -13.57 -8.84 -10.94
C GLU A 149 -13.96 -9.96 -9.97
N ALA A 150 -14.64 -9.59 -8.89
CA ALA A 150 -15.21 -10.58 -7.99
C ALA A 150 -16.30 -11.34 -8.76
N ALA A 151 -16.14 -12.64 -8.83
CA ALA A 151 -17.15 -13.49 -9.45
C ALA A 151 -18.43 -13.52 -8.58
#